data_1ed6efc6c4dc2314acb522875f7694ea
#
_entry.id   1ed6efc6c4dc2314acb522875f7694ea
#
_cell.length_a   1.000
_cell.length_b   1.000
_cell.length_c   1.000
_cell.angle_alpha   90.00
_cell.angle_beta   90.00
_cell.angle_gamma   90.00
#
_symmetry.space_group_name_H-M   'P 1'
#
loop_
_entity.id
_entity.type
_entity.pdbx_description
1 polymer ?
#
loop_
_entity_poly.entity_id
_entity_poly.type
_entity_poly.pdbx_seq_one_letter_code
_entity_poly.pdbx_strand_id
1 'polypeptide(L)'
;MKKNNSKKNSRREFIKHGTLAASSFFIVPRYVLGGKGFTSPSDKINIAGIGVGGKGTSDLWYASDEGKENVVALCDVDMGNISAKSRERFPKANFYQDYRVMFEKQKDIDA
;
A
#
# COMPACT_ATOMS: atom_id res chain seq x y z
N MET A 1 -12.62 -6.90 57.83
CA MET A 1 -12.13 -7.53 56.59
C MET A 1 -12.66 -6.75 55.41
N LYS A 2 -11.79 -6.02 54.74
CA LYS A 2 -12.20 -5.33 53.49
C LYS A 2 -12.26 -6.36 52.36
N LYS A 3 -13.47 -6.67 51.91
CA LYS A 3 -13.63 -7.41 50.65
C LYS A 3 -13.17 -6.51 49.52
N ASN A 4 -12.00 -6.83 48.95
CA ASN A 4 -11.58 -6.26 47.68
C ASN A 4 -12.54 -6.77 46.61
N ASN A 5 -13.59 -6.02 46.32
CA ASN A 5 -14.38 -6.22 45.12
C ASN A 5 -13.57 -5.65 43.95
N SER A 6 -12.52 -6.34 43.56
CA SER A 6 -11.97 -6.15 42.23
C SER A 6 -13.05 -6.68 41.28
N LYS A 7 -13.85 -5.81 40.73
CA LYS A 7 -14.70 -6.14 39.58
C LYS A 7 -13.74 -6.67 38.51
N LYS A 8 -13.63 -7.99 38.41
CA LYS A 8 -13.01 -8.62 37.25
C LYS A 8 -13.85 -8.24 36.05
N ASN A 9 -13.47 -7.17 35.37
CA ASN A 9 -14.05 -6.87 34.08
C ASN A 9 -13.80 -8.08 33.19
N SER A 10 -14.86 -8.77 32.83
CA SER A 10 -14.76 -9.89 31.92
C SER A 10 -14.26 -9.37 30.56
N ARG A 11 -13.49 -10.18 29.84
CA ARG A 11 -13.05 -9.86 28.49
C ARG A 11 -14.22 -9.41 27.61
N ARG A 12 -15.39 -9.98 27.86
CA ARG A 12 -16.62 -9.65 27.13
C ARG A 12 -17.10 -8.23 27.40
N GLU A 13 -17.03 -7.76 28.65
CA GLU A 13 -17.39 -6.38 28.99
C GLU A 13 -16.40 -5.38 28.45
N PHE A 14 -15.11 -5.69 28.50
CA PHE A 14 -14.07 -4.87 27.90
C PHE A 14 -14.27 -4.68 26.38
N ILE A 15 -14.59 -5.75 25.66
CA ILE A 15 -14.86 -5.72 24.22
C ILE A 15 -16.12 -4.91 23.92
N LYS A 16 -17.19 -5.05 24.71
CA LYS A 16 -18.41 -4.25 24.56
C LYS A 16 -18.14 -2.76 24.74
N HIS A 17 -17.43 -2.37 25.79
CA HIS A 17 -17.10 -0.97 26.05
C HIS A 17 -16.12 -0.40 25.01
N GLY A 18 -15.15 -1.17 24.59
CA GLY A 18 -14.22 -0.79 23.53
C GLY A 18 -14.90 -0.55 22.18
N THR A 19 -15.84 -1.43 21.79
CA THR A 19 -16.59 -1.31 20.53
C THR A 19 -17.52 -0.09 20.55
N LEU A 20 -18.21 0.18 21.67
CA LEU A 20 -19.09 1.33 21.80
C LEU A 20 -18.31 2.65 21.81
N ALA A 21 -17.18 2.71 22.47
CA ALA A 21 -16.32 3.89 22.47
C ALA A 21 -15.74 4.18 21.08
N ALA A 22 -15.31 3.15 20.34
CA ALA A 22 -14.78 3.29 18.99
C ALA A 22 -15.85 3.76 17.99
N SER A 23 -17.08 3.28 18.07
CA SER A 23 -18.16 3.64 17.15
C SER A 23 -18.65 5.09 17.31
N SER A 24 -18.45 5.72 18.47
CA SER A 24 -18.90 7.09 18.73
C SER A 24 -17.91 8.17 18.29
N PHE A 25 -16.64 7.84 18.02
CA PHE A 25 -15.57 8.81 17.79
C PHE A 25 -14.96 8.80 16.38
N PHE A 26 -15.23 7.79 15.56
CA PHE A 26 -14.60 7.67 14.25
C PHE A 26 -15.62 7.60 13.13
N ILE A 27 -15.75 8.71 12.40
CA ILE A 27 -16.33 8.70 11.07
C ILE A 27 -15.17 8.50 10.08
N VAL A 28 -14.97 7.27 9.65
CA VAL A 28 -13.93 6.95 8.66
C VAL A 28 -14.54 7.04 7.27
N PRO A 29 -13.99 7.85 6.35
CA PRO A 29 -14.47 7.91 4.99
C PRO A 29 -14.45 6.52 4.34
N ARG A 30 -15.45 6.21 3.52
CA ARG A 30 -15.61 4.88 2.93
C ARG A 30 -14.44 4.45 2.05
N TYR A 31 -13.78 5.39 1.38
CA TYR A 31 -12.59 5.11 0.58
C TYR A 31 -11.40 4.61 1.41
N VAL A 32 -11.35 4.91 2.71
CA VAL A 32 -10.30 4.43 3.63
C VAL A 32 -10.62 3.02 4.12
N LEU A 33 -11.89 2.68 4.27
CA LEU A 33 -12.34 1.37 4.75
C LEU A 33 -12.32 0.29 3.66
N GLY A 34 -12.29 0.69 2.39
CA GLY A 34 -12.43 -0.22 1.28
C GLY A 34 -13.91 -0.64 1.09
N GLY A 35 -14.13 -1.78 0.45
CA GLY A 35 -15.44 -2.30 0.12
C GLY A 35 -15.76 -2.14 -1.36
N LYS A 36 -16.99 -2.47 -1.77
CA LYS A 36 -17.39 -2.47 -3.19
C LYS A 36 -17.24 -1.10 -3.83
N GLY A 37 -16.38 -0.99 -4.82
CA GLY A 37 -16.07 0.25 -5.53
C GLY A 37 -15.01 1.13 -4.86
N PHE A 38 -14.48 0.75 -3.69
CA PHE A 38 -13.46 1.50 -2.97
C PHE A 38 -12.33 0.57 -2.51
N THR A 39 -11.10 0.95 -2.83
CA THR A 39 -9.91 0.28 -2.30
C THR A 39 -9.29 1.16 -1.23
N SER A 40 -9.15 0.64 -0.02
CA SER A 40 -8.44 1.34 1.06
C SER A 40 -7.00 1.60 0.66
N PRO A 41 -6.38 2.76 1.00
CA PRO A 41 -4.97 3.00 0.72
C PRO A 41 -4.03 1.95 1.32
N SER A 42 -4.40 1.34 2.44
CA SER A 42 -3.62 0.27 3.08
C SER A 42 -3.76 -1.09 2.37
N ASP A 43 -4.76 -1.27 1.52
CA ASP A 43 -4.98 -2.50 0.76
C ASP A 43 -4.23 -2.51 -0.57
N LYS A 44 -3.63 -1.38 -0.97
CA LYS A 44 -2.81 -1.28 -2.16
C LYS A 44 -1.40 -1.76 -1.90
N ILE A 45 -0.85 -2.48 -2.87
CA ILE A 45 0.53 -2.95 -2.85
C ILE A 45 1.43 -1.90 -3.50
N ASN A 46 2.58 -1.64 -2.89
CA ASN A 46 3.62 -0.80 -3.47
C ASN A 46 4.56 -1.67 -4.32
N ILE A 47 4.51 -1.47 -5.61
CA ILE A 47 5.22 -2.28 -6.61
C ILE A 47 6.41 -1.52 -7.17
N ALA A 48 7.53 -2.21 -7.32
CA ALA A 48 8.69 -1.75 -8.09
C ALA A 48 8.87 -2.63 -9.33
N GLY A 49 9.11 -2.01 -10.46
CA GLY A 49 9.41 -2.72 -11.69
C GLY A 49 10.91 -2.65 -12.04
N ILE A 50 11.52 -3.78 -12.32
CA ILE A 50 12.91 -3.87 -12.82
C ILE A 50 12.89 -4.40 -14.24
N GLY A 51 13.56 -3.72 -15.17
CA GLY A 51 13.48 -4.05 -16.58
C GLY A 51 12.16 -3.60 -17.20
N VAL A 52 11.82 -2.34 -17.00
CA VAL A 52 10.51 -1.78 -17.37
C VAL A 52 10.42 -1.31 -18.83
N GLY A 53 11.45 -1.52 -19.61
CA GLY A 53 11.45 -1.26 -21.05
C GLY A 53 10.91 -2.44 -21.86
N GLY A 54 10.41 -2.19 -23.07
CA GLY A 54 9.95 -3.23 -23.97
C GLY A 54 8.83 -4.09 -23.37
N LYS A 55 9.06 -5.39 -23.25
CA LYS A 55 8.10 -6.35 -22.68
C LYS A 55 7.75 -6.02 -21.24
N GLY A 56 8.71 -5.54 -20.44
CA GLY A 56 8.49 -5.15 -19.04
C GLY A 56 7.46 -4.06 -18.88
N THR A 57 7.23 -3.21 -19.87
CA THR A 57 6.19 -2.18 -19.84
C THR A 57 4.79 -2.80 -19.70
N SER A 58 4.48 -3.81 -20.51
CA SER A 58 3.19 -4.50 -20.44
C SER A 58 3.09 -5.40 -19.22
N ASP A 59 4.18 -6.08 -18.87
CA ASP A 59 4.20 -6.96 -17.70
C ASP A 59 3.92 -6.18 -16.40
N LEU A 60 4.52 -5.01 -16.24
CA LEU A 60 4.28 -4.14 -15.09
C LEU A 60 2.84 -3.61 -15.07
N TRP A 61 2.29 -3.27 -16.24
CA TRP A 61 0.91 -2.81 -16.34
C TRP A 61 -0.08 -3.85 -15.80
N TYR A 62 0.09 -5.11 -16.22
CA TYR A 62 -0.78 -6.19 -15.73
C TYR A 62 -0.48 -6.60 -14.30
N ALA A 63 0.78 -6.61 -13.89
CA ALA A 63 1.16 -6.91 -12.51
C ALA A 63 0.63 -5.87 -11.51
N SER A 64 0.47 -4.63 -11.94
CA SER A 64 -0.11 -3.56 -11.13
C SER A 64 -1.65 -3.48 -11.20
N ASP A 65 -2.31 -4.51 -11.69
CA ASP A 65 -3.75 -4.54 -11.94
C ASP A 65 -4.21 -3.34 -12.77
N GLU A 66 -3.59 -3.15 -13.93
CA GLU A 66 -3.84 -2.05 -14.85
C GLU A 66 -3.66 -0.65 -14.21
N GLY A 67 -2.67 -0.54 -13.33
CA GLY A 67 -2.35 0.71 -12.65
C GLY A 67 -3.19 1.01 -11.40
N LYS A 68 -4.00 0.07 -10.95
CA LYS A 68 -4.79 0.25 -9.71
C LYS A 68 -3.95 0.12 -8.45
N GLU A 69 -2.88 -0.66 -8.49
CA GLU A 69 -1.91 -0.74 -7.41
C GLU A 69 -0.90 0.43 -7.49
N ASN A 70 -0.14 0.65 -6.42
CA ASN A 70 0.84 1.73 -6.38
C ASN A 70 2.16 1.29 -7.04
N VAL A 71 2.50 1.83 -8.20
CA VAL A 71 3.84 1.67 -8.74
C VAL A 71 4.71 2.80 -8.20
N VAL A 72 5.61 2.47 -7.28
CA VAL A 72 6.41 3.44 -6.53
C VAL A 72 7.82 3.63 -7.09
N ALA A 73 8.34 2.64 -7.80
CA ALA A 73 9.67 2.70 -8.39
C ALA A 73 9.75 1.97 -9.72
N LEU A 74 10.54 2.52 -10.60
CA LEU A 74 10.88 1.94 -11.90
C LEU A 74 12.41 1.85 -12.01
N CYS A 75 12.91 0.76 -12.54
CA CYS A 75 14.33 0.56 -12.76
C CYS A 75 14.59 -0.03 -14.16
N ASP A 76 15.46 0.61 -14.90
CA ASP A 76 15.95 0.09 -16.17
C ASP A 76 17.35 0.63 -16.44
N VAL A 77 18.23 -0.19 -16.97
CA VAL A 77 19.58 0.24 -17.38
C VAL A 77 19.53 1.23 -18.55
N ASP A 78 18.49 1.13 -19.37
CA ASP A 78 18.22 2.09 -20.44
C ASP A 78 17.31 3.22 -19.91
N MET A 79 17.88 4.39 -19.72
CA MET A 79 17.16 5.60 -19.31
C MET A 79 16.53 6.36 -20.48
N GLY A 80 16.64 5.85 -21.68
CA GLY A 80 16.16 6.47 -22.91
C GLY A 80 14.77 6.03 -23.33
N ASN A 81 14.59 5.86 -24.62
CA ASN A 81 13.28 5.63 -25.25
C ASN A 81 12.61 4.31 -24.85
N ILE A 82 13.39 3.27 -24.56
CA ILE A 82 12.82 1.94 -24.24
C ILE A 82 12.01 1.98 -22.96
N SER A 83 12.48 2.70 -21.95
CA SER A 83 11.79 2.85 -20.66
C SER A 83 10.81 4.03 -20.60
N ALA A 84 10.79 4.88 -21.62
CA ALA A 84 9.98 6.12 -21.63
C ALA A 84 8.48 5.85 -21.43
N LYS A 85 7.96 4.80 -22.03
CA LYS A 85 6.55 4.43 -21.95
C LYS A 85 6.10 4.07 -20.53
N SER A 86 6.93 3.36 -19.79
CA SER A 86 6.66 3.05 -18.37
C SER A 86 6.73 4.31 -17.50
N ARG A 87 7.69 5.20 -17.76
CA ARG A 87 7.79 6.47 -17.03
C ARG A 87 6.59 7.38 -17.28
N GLU A 88 6.06 7.38 -18.49
CA GLU A 88 4.84 8.13 -18.83
C GLU A 88 3.58 7.56 -18.17
N ARG A 89 3.49 6.23 -18.08
CA ARG A 89 2.36 5.55 -17.42
C ARG A 89 2.35 5.74 -15.91
N PHE A 90 3.54 5.78 -15.30
CA PHE A 90 3.71 5.88 -13.86
C PHE A 90 4.54 7.12 -13.49
N PRO A 91 4.01 8.33 -13.70
CA PRO A 91 4.77 9.56 -13.51
C PRO A 91 5.13 9.86 -12.06
N LYS A 92 4.45 9.24 -11.12
CA LYS A 92 4.73 9.38 -9.68
C LYS A 92 5.82 8.43 -9.19
N ALA A 93 6.17 7.41 -9.96
CA ALA A 93 7.21 6.45 -9.59
C ALA A 93 8.60 7.09 -9.73
N ASN A 94 9.48 6.80 -8.78
CA ASN A 94 10.87 7.18 -8.87
C ASN A 94 11.60 6.29 -9.88
N PHE A 95 12.46 6.86 -10.71
CA PHE A 95 13.20 6.12 -11.72
C PHE A 95 14.65 5.92 -11.31
N TYR A 96 15.13 4.68 -11.42
CA TYR A 96 16.48 4.28 -11.08
C TYR A 96 17.13 3.54 -12.25
N GLN A 97 18.42 3.75 -12.46
CA GLN A 97 19.20 3.00 -13.44
C GLN A 97 19.79 1.71 -12.85
N ASP A 98 20.12 1.73 -11.56
CA ASP A 98 20.69 0.60 -10.82
C ASP A 98 19.69 0.11 -9.76
N TYR A 99 19.26 -1.16 -9.86
CA TYR A 99 18.30 -1.74 -8.93
C TYR A 99 18.81 -1.77 -7.47
N ARG A 100 20.12 -1.83 -7.27
CA ARG A 100 20.73 -1.82 -5.94
C ARG A 100 20.52 -0.48 -5.26
N VAL A 101 20.67 0.60 -6.01
CA VAL A 101 20.39 1.96 -5.54
C VAL A 101 18.89 2.12 -5.23
N MET A 102 18.05 1.54 -6.08
CA MET A 102 16.59 1.53 -5.83
C MET A 102 16.26 0.88 -4.49
N PHE A 103 16.80 -0.29 -4.18
CA PHE A 103 16.55 -0.96 -2.91
C PHE A 103 17.14 -0.24 -1.70
N GLU A 104 18.21 0.52 -1.89
CA GLU A 104 18.77 1.35 -0.80
C GLU A 104 17.88 2.56 -0.48
N LYS A 105 17.31 3.19 -1.50
CA LYS A 105 16.57 4.44 -1.36
C LYS A 105 15.05 4.28 -1.24
N GLN A 106 14.50 3.26 -1.87
CA GLN A 106 13.06 3.03 -1.91
C GLN A 106 12.68 1.96 -0.90
N LYS A 107 12.32 2.37 0.31
CA LYS A 107 12.07 1.45 1.43
C LYS A 107 10.62 0.98 1.57
N ASP A 108 9.72 1.54 0.77
CA ASP A 108 8.29 1.26 0.81
C ASP A 108 7.83 0.19 -0.21
N ILE A 109 8.75 -0.55 -0.81
CA ILE A 109 8.43 -1.58 -1.79
C ILE A 109 7.89 -2.83 -1.09
N ASP A 110 6.75 -3.32 -1.54
CA ASP A 110 6.13 -4.58 -1.07
C ASP A 110 6.40 -5.73 -2.04
N ALA A 111 6.44 -5.43 -3.36
CA ALA A 111 6.63 -6.43 -4.41
C ALA A 111 7.39 -5.88 -5.63
#